data_c4c80c5620434276019e7a81dffad525
#
_entry.id   c4c80c5620434276019e7a81dffad525
#
_cell.length_a   1.000
_cell.length_b   1.000
_cell.length_c   1.000
_cell.angle_alpha   90.00
_cell.angle_beta   90.00
_cell.angle_gamma   90.00
#
_symmetry.space_group_name_H-M   'P 1'
#
loop_
_entity.id
_entity.type
_entity.pdbx_description
1 polymer ?
#
loop_
_entity_poly.entity_id
_entity_poly.type
_entity_poly.pdbx_seq_one_letter_code
_entity_poly.pdbx_strand_id
1 'polypeptide(L)'
;MAAFSTAATERFVNKMVKHHQKYFPEWSRSLGADELGEFIRHGIERANLHGFETELNIARYLHVMQALGPNFDESGEYPWAERLLNRRLPPQAKMNHLRDAADYELEARRIRNANRD
;
A
#
# COMPACT_ATOMS: atom_id res chain seq x y z
N MET A 1 -7.80 0.95 -16.83
CA MET A 1 -6.68 0.30 -17.56
C MET A 1 -5.38 0.50 -16.80
N ALA A 2 -4.61 -0.54 -16.64
CA ALA A 2 -3.31 -0.43 -15.98
C ALA A 2 -2.35 0.44 -16.80
N ALA A 3 -1.54 1.23 -16.12
CA ALA A 3 -0.57 2.12 -16.75
C ALA A 3 0.62 1.37 -17.36
N PHE A 4 0.79 0.09 -17.00
CA PHE A 4 1.95 -0.71 -17.40
C PHE A 4 1.59 -1.75 -18.44
N SER A 5 2.52 -1.98 -19.39
CA SER A 5 2.47 -3.18 -20.24
C SER A 5 2.74 -4.40 -19.34
N THR A 6 2.43 -5.60 -19.83
CA THR A 6 2.67 -6.84 -19.08
C THR A 6 4.14 -6.97 -18.66
N ALA A 7 5.07 -6.70 -19.61
CA ALA A 7 6.50 -6.78 -19.30
C ALA A 7 6.93 -5.76 -18.26
N ALA A 8 6.41 -4.53 -18.36
CA ALA A 8 6.72 -3.47 -17.39
C ALA A 8 6.16 -3.83 -16.02
N THR A 9 4.95 -4.40 -15.98
CA THR A 9 4.33 -4.84 -14.74
C THR A 9 5.18 -5.91 -14.06
N GLU A 10 5.64 -6.90 -14.81
CA GLU A 10 6.47 -7.97 -14.24
C GLU A 10 7.81 -7.42 -13.71
N ARG A 11 8.43 -6.49 -14.42
CA ARG A 11 9.66 -5.84 -13.94
C ARG A 11 9.40 -5.09 -12.62
N PHE A 12 8.29 -4.38 -12.56
CA PHE A 12 7.93 -3.64 -11.35
C PHE A 12 7.62 -4.58 -10.19
N VAL A 13 6.89 -5.66 -10.45
CA VAL A 13 6.61 -6.68 -9.41
C VAL A 13 7.93 -7.21 -8.85
N ASN A 14 8.86 -7.61 -9.72
CA ASN A 14 10.14 -8.15 -9.28
C ASN A 14 10.94 -7.12 -8.47
N LYS A 15 10.92 -5.87 -8.91
CA LYS A 15 11.58 -4.78 -8.21
C LYS A 15 10.99 -4.59 -6.82
N MET A 16 9.67 -4.63 -6.70
CA MET A 16 8.99 -4.43 -5.43
C MET A 16 9.11 -5.63 -4.50
N VAL A 17 9.19 -6.84 -5.04
CA VAL A 17 9.49 -8.03 -4.22
C VAL A 17 10.84 -7.85 -3.53
N LYS A 18 11.86 -7.47 -4.28
CA LYS A 18 13.19 -7.25 -3.73
C LYS A 18 13.20 -6.11 -2.72
N HIS A 19 12.46 -5.04 -3.01
CA HIS A 19 12.34 -3.88 -2.12
C HIS A 19 11.74 -4.30 -0.78
N HIS A 20 10.65 -5.05 -0.79
CA HIS A 20 9.99 -5.48 0.45
C HIS A 20 10.84 -6.48 1.22
N GLN A 21 11.56 -7.36 0.52
CA GLN A 21 12.47 -8.29 1.19
C GLN A 21 13.62 -7.57 1.88
N LYS A 22 14.06 -6.45 1.32
CA LYS A 22 15.14 -5.65 1.89
C LYS A 22 14.69 -4.82 3.08
N TYR A 23 13.55 -4.13 2.95
CA TYR A 23 13.10 -3.15 3.95
C TYR A 23 12.09 -3.69 4.96
N PHE A 24 11.44 -4.81 4.64
CA PHE A 24 10.49 -5.47 5.55
C PHE A 24 10.80 -6.97 5.58
N PRO A 25 12.01 -7.35 6.02
CA PRO A 25 12.46 -8.74 5.87
C PRO A 25 11.65 -9.75 6.67
N GLU A 26 11.27 -9.44 7.89
CA GLU A 26 10.50 -10.38 8.71
C GLU A 26 9.10 -10.56 8.17
N TRP A 27 8.46 -9.45 7.81
CA TRP A 27 7.13 -9.48 7.24
C TRP A 27 7.13 -10.25 5.91
N SER A 28 8.13 -10.00 5.06
CA SER A 28 8.25 -10.68 3.76
C SER A 28 8.44 -12.17 3.95
N ARG A 29 9.26 -12.60 4.92
CA ARG A 29 9.46 -14.01 5.19
C ARG A 29 8.19 -14.68 5.69
N SER A 30 7.39 -13.97 6.47
CA SER A 30 6.14 -14.53 7.00
C SER A 30 5.14 -14.85 5.89
N LEU A 31 5.16 -14.09 4.79
CA LEU A 31 4.30 -14.34 3.65
C LEU A 31 4.83 -15.44 2.74
N GLY A 32 6.13 -15.47 2.51
CA GLY A 32 6.74 -16.29 1.50
C GLY A 32 6.73 -15.60 0.12
N ALA A 33 7.58 -16.08 -0.78
CA ALA A 33 7.82 -15.41 -2.06
C ALA A 33 6.58 -15.33 -2.94
N ASP A 34 5.80 -16.42 -3.00
CA ASP A 34 4.61 -16.45 -3.87
C ASP A 34 3.53 -15.51 -3.36
N GLU A 35 3.27 -15.52 -2.05
CA GLU A 35 2.28 -14.64 -1.46
C GLU A 35 2.70 -13.19 -1.52
N LEU A 36 4.00 -12.91 -1.40
CA LEU A 36 4.51 -11.56 -1.54
C LEU A 36 4.26 -11.03 -2.96
N GLY A 37 4.51 -11.86 -3.97
CA GLY A 37 4.21 -11.50 -5.35
C GLY A 37 2.73 -11.19 -5.57
N GLU A 38 1.86 -12.03 -5.00
CA GLU A 38 0.42 -11.82 -5.09
C GLU A 38 -0.01 -10.53 -4.37
N PHE A 39 0.58 -10.26 -3.21
CA PHE A 39 0.33 -9.02 -2.47
C PHE A 39 0.66 -7.80 -3.33
N ILE A 40 1.80 -7.85 -4.01
CA ILE A 40 2.23 -6.72 -4.84
C ILE A 40 1.31 -6.57 -6.06
N ARG A 41 0.94 -7.66 -6.73
CA ARG A 41 0.02 -7.59 -7.87
C ARG A 41 -1.34 -7.06 -7.47
N HIS A 42 -1.86 -7.50 -6.34
CA HIS A 42 -3.11 -6.99 -5.79
C HIS A 42 -3.01 -5.48 -5.53
N GLY A 43 -1.88 -5.05 -4.97
CA GLY A 43 -1.65 -3.64 -4.68
C GLY A 43 -1.57 -2.77 -5.93
N ILE A 44 -0.97 -3.27 -7.01
CA ILE A 44 -0.93 -2.55 -8.28
C ILE A 44 -2.36 -2.34 -8.79
N GLU A 45 -3.18 -3.38 -8.76
CA GLU A 45 -4.57 -3.27 -9.19
C GLU A 45 -5.35 -2.26 -8.36
N ARG A 46 -5.23 -2.34 -7.02
CA ARG A 46 -5.93 -1.42 -6.14
C ARG A 46 -5.45 0.01 -6.30
N ALA A 47 -4.15 0.21 -6.42
CA ALA A 47 -3.59 1.54 -6.63
C ALA A 47 -4.12 2.15 -7.93
N ASN A 48 -4.11 1.37 -9.02
CA ASN A 48 -4.64 1.83 -10.31
C ASN A 48 -6.12 2.19 -10.21
N LEU A 49 -6.89 1.39 -9.47
CA LEU A 49 -8.31 1.66 -9.27
C LEU A 49 -8.53 3.02 -8.61
N HIS A 50 -7.64 3.42 -7.72
CA HIS A 50 -7.73 4.70 -7.01
C HIS A 50 -7.03 5.85 -7.74
N GLY A 51 -6.56 5.61 -8.96
CA GLY A 51 -5.97 6.65 -9.79
C GLY A 51 -4.47 6.81 -9.68
N PHE A 52 -3.80 5.92 -8.96
CA PHE A 52 -2.34 5.95 -8.82
C PHE A 52 -1.71 5.14 -9.95
N GLU A 53 -1.00 5.83 -10.86
CA GLU A 53 -0.49 5.21 -12.07
C GLU A 53 1.04 5.23 -12.17
N THR A 54 1.71 6.11 -11.40
CA THR A 54 3.17 6.16 -11.43
C THR A 54 3.77 5.09 -10.52
N GLU A 55 4.95 4.61 -10.87
CA GLU A 55 5.64 3.63 -10.03
C GLU A 55 5.83 4.14 -8.60
N LEU A 56 6.16 5.41 -8.45
CA LEU A 56 6.36 5.98 -7.12
C LEU A 56 5.08 5.94 -6.28
N ASN A 57 3.96 6.37 -6.85
CA ASN A 57 2.70 6.36 -6.10
C ASN A 57 2.20 4.95 -5.82
N ILE A 58 2.41 4.03 -6.77
CA ILE A 58 2.05 2.62 -6.54
C ILE A 58 2.93 2.04 -5.43
N ALA A 59 4.24 2.32 -5.44
CA ALA A 59 5.13 1.86 -4.38
C ALA A 59 4.69 2.40 -3.01
N ARG A 60 4.29 3.66 -2.95
CA ARG A 60 3.78 4.27 -1.72
C ARG A 60 2.48 3.63 -1.26
N TYR A 61 1.60 3.29 -2.20
CA TYR A 61 0.37 2.58 -1.89
C TYR A 61 0.68 1.19 -1.30
N LEU A 62 1.64 0.48 -1.87
CA LEU A 62 2.08 -0.82 -1.35
C LEU A 62 2.62 -0.71 0.07
N HIS A 63 3.33 0.37 0.39
CA HIS A 63 3.83 0.59 1.76
C HIS A 63 2.67 0.78 2.74
N VAL A 64 1.63 1.51 2.33
CA VAL A 64 0.43 1.67 3.17
C VAL A 64 -0.25 0.33 3.38
N MET A 65 -0.37 -0.49 2.33
CA MET A 65 -0.93 -1.83 2.43
C MET A 65 -0.12 -2.72 3.38
N GLN A 66 1.20 -2.61 3.32
CA GLN A 66 2.06 -3.39 4.22
C GLN A 66 1.79 -3.03 5.68
N ALA A 67 1.55 -1.76 5.96
CA ALA A 67 1.34 -1.25 7.31
C ALA A 67 -0.09 -1.50 7.82
N LEU A 68 -1.10 -1.32 6.97
CA LEU A 68 -2.51 -1.34 7.38
C LEU A 68 -3.28 -2.59 6.94
N GLY A 69 -2.70 -3.37 6.02
CA GLY A 69 -3.34 -4.58 5.50
C GLY A 69 -3.68 -4.46 4.03
N PRO A 70 -3.77 -5.61 3.31
CA PRO A 70 -3.96 -5.60 1.85
C PRO A 70 -5.32 -5.05 1.40
N ASN A 71 -6.30 -5.03 2.28
CA ASN A 71 -7.64 -4.55 1.95
C ASN A 71 -8.03 -3.34 2.79
N PHE A 72 -7.06 -2.54 3.23
CA PHE A 72 -7.34 -1.39 4.10
C PHE A 72 -8.31 -0.41 3.44
N ASP A 73 -8.32 -0.37 2.11
CA ASP A 73 -9.12 0.57 1.34
C ASP A 73 -10.61 0.22 1.30
N GLU A 74 -10.98 -1.00 1.64
CA GLU A 74 -12.38 -1.43 1.56
C GLU A 74 -12.85 -2.31 2.72
N SER A 75 -11.95 -2.62 3.67
CA SER A 75 -12.29 -3.55 4.75
C SER A 75 -13.28 -2.98 5.78
N GLY A 76 -13.45 -1.67 5.80
CA GLY A 76 -14.25 -1.01 6.84
C GLY A 76 -13.50 -0.76 8.13
N GLU A 77 -12.31 -1.31 8.26
CA GLU A 77 -11.46 -1.13 9.44
C GLU A 77 -10.96 0.32 9.55
N TYR A 78 -10.75 0.95 8.39
CA TYR A 78 -10.28 2.33 8.30
C TYR A 78 -11.25 3.15 7.45
N PRO A 79 -12.40 3.58 8.02
CA PRO A 79 -13.39 4.35 7.23
C PRO A 79 -12.82 5.61 6.59
N TRP A 80 -11.82 6.22 7.21
CA TRP A 80 -11.16 7.41 6.65
C TRP A 80 -10.46 7.09 5.32
N ALA A 81 -9.95 5.86 5.18
CA ALA A 81 -9.24 5.48 3.95
C ALA A 81 -10.18 5.40 2.77
N GLU A 82 -11.33 4.77 2.97
CA GLU A 82 -12.34 4.67 1.92
C GLU A 82 -12.82 6.06 1.50
N ARG A 83 -13.13 6.91 2.46
CA ARG A 83 -13.58 8.28 2.16
C ARG A 83 -12.51 9.07 1.41
N LEU A 84 -11.27 8.98 1.85
CA LEU A 84 -10.17 9.72 1.22
C LEU A 84 -9.92 9.26 -0.20
N LEU A 85 -9.91 7.95 -0.42
CA LEU A 85 -9.60 7.38 -1.74
C LEU A 85 -10.71 7.65 -2.75
N ASN A 86 -11.93 7.89 -2.28
CA ASN A 86 -13.06 8.23 -3.14
C ASN A 86 -13.18 9.73 -3.45
N ARG A 87 -12.32 10.56 -2.86
CA ARG A 87 -12.34 12.00 -3.12
C ARG A 87 -11.75 12.29 -4.49
N ARG A 88 -12.28 13.35 -5.12
CA ARG A 88 -11.80 13.79 -6.43
C ARG A 88 -10.62 14.76 -6.24
N LEU A 89 -9.48 14.21 -5.97
CA LEU A 89 -8.24 14.95 -5.81
C LEU A 89 -7.24 14.51 -6.87
N PRO A 90 -6.33 15.40 -7.28
CA PRO A 90 -5.21 14.95 -8.12
C PRO A 90 -4.46 13.82 -7.42
N PRO A 91 -3.94 12.85 -8.18
CA PRO A 91 -3.30 11.66 -7.57
C PRO A 91 -2.20 12.00 -6.57
N GLN A 92 -1.38 13.01 -6.86
CA GLN A 92 -0.29 13.35 -5.93
C GLN A 92 -0.82 13.93 -4.61
N ALA A 93 -1.85 14.77 -4.67
CA ALA A 93 -2.47 15.31 -3.47
C ALA A 93 -3.13 14.20 -2.66
N LYS A 94 -3.85 13.30 -3.35
CA LYS A 94 -4.49 12.16 -2.71
C LYS A 94 -3.46 11.28 -2.01
N MET A 95 -2.34 11.00 -2.68
CA MET A 95 -1.28 10.18 -2.10
C MET A 95 -0.64 10.86 -0.88
N ASN A 96 -0.43 12.17 -0.94
CA ASN A 96 0.12 12.91 0.20
C ASN A 96 -0.81 12.80 1.42
N HIS A 97 -2.11 12.98 1.21
CA HIS A 97 -3.08 12.83 2.30
C HIS A 97 -3.14 11.39 2.83
N LEU A 98 -3.05 10.41 1.93
CA LEU A 98 -3.09 9.01 2.33
C LEU A 98 -1.90 8.66 3.23
N ARG A 99 -0.72 9.11 2.85
CA ARG A 99 0.49 8.86 3.65
C ARG A 99 0.42 9.52 5.01
N ASP A 100 -0.03 10.77 5.04
CA ASP A 100 -0.17 11.50 6.32
C ASP A 100 -1.17 10.81 7.24
N ALA A 101 -2.30 10.39 6.70
CA ALA A 101 -3.33 9.71 7.49
C ALA A 101 -2.85 8.34 7.98
N ALA A 102 -2.12 7.61 7.13
CA ALA A 102 -1.54 6.32 7.52
C ALA A 102 -0.52 6.49 8.64
N ASP A 103 0.35 7.50 8.52
CA ASP A 103 1.33 7.79 9.56
C ASP A 103 0.66 8.14 10.88
N TYR A 104 -0.41 8.93 10.83
CA TYR A 104 -1.20 9.27 12.01
C TYR A 104 -1.80 8.01 12.66
N GLU A 105 -2.38 7.13 11.83
CA GLU A 105 -2.99 5.89 12.31
C GLU A 105 -1.95 4.99 13.00
N LEU A 106 -0.79 4.86 12.41
CA LEU A 106 0.29 4.05 12.97
C LEU A 106 0.82 4.64 14.28
N GLU A 107 0.95 5.95 14.35
CA GLU A 107 1.39 6.62 15.56
C GLU A 107 0.36 6.47 16.68
N ALA A 108 -0.93 6.64 16.37
CA ALA A 108 -2.00 6.45 17.33
C ALA A 108 -2.02 5.01 17.86
N ARG A 109 -1.79 4.04 16.97
CA ARG A 109 -1.73 2.63 17.35
C ARG A 109 -0.54 2.38 18.27
N ARG A 110 0.61 2.97 17.98
CA ARG A 110 1.80 2.83 18.80
C ARG A 110 1.58 3.39 20.20
N ILE A 111 0.93 4.55 20.30
CA ILE A 111 0.62 5.17 21.59
C ILE A 111 -0.34 4.30 22.40
N ARG A 112 -1.40 3.78 21.77
CA ARG A 112 -2.35 2.89 22.44
C ARG A 112 -1.64 1.66 22.99
N ASN A 113 -0.75 1.05 22.21
CA ASN A 113 -0.03 -0.15 22.64
C ASN A 113 0.95 0.16 23.77
N ALA A 114 1.59 1.32 23.76
CA ALA A 114 2.51 1.74 24.81
C ALA A 114 1.81 1.97 26.14
N ASN A 115 0.55 2.39 26.10
CA ASN A 115 -0.25 2.67 27.32
C ASN A 115 -1.03 1.46 27.81
N ARG A 116 -0.85 0.32 27.17
CA ARG A 116 -1.57 -0.90 27.49
C ARG A 116 -0.76 -1.74 28.45
N ASP A 117 -1.21 -1.85 29.68
CA ASP A 117 -0.58 -2.74 30.65
C ASP A 117 -1.58 -3.30 31.60
#